data_c40b0177d08ae262534b5c2052964f11
#
_entry.id   c40b0177d08ae262534b5c2052964f11
#
_cell.length_a   1.000
_cell.length_b   1.000
_cell.length_c   1.000
_cell.angle_alpha   90.00
_cell.angle_beta   90.00
_cell.angle_gamma   90.00
#
_symmetry.space_group_name_H-M   'P 1'
#
loop_
_entity.id
_entity.type
_entity.pdbx_description
1 polymer ?
#
loop_
_entity_poly.entity_id
_entity_poly.type
_entity_poly.pdbx_seq_one_letter_code
_entity_poly.pdbx_strand_id
1 'polypeptide(L)'
;MPSGVGLVAMAQNWVAYFVIFASLGIPNYAIREVAHARDSKAGTKRVFTELISINAISTTLAAIAYCAMIFVVPNFKENLVLYIVCGGSILLNYINVDWIYQGLEDYSFIAVRSFIVKLVSLAALFVFVRSQNDYVWYALIGVCAIGLNNIFNVGHLHKLNIGLGFSNIELKKHIK
;
A
#
# COMPACT_ATOMS: atom_id res chain seq x y z
N MET A 1 11.46 -7.54 28.59
CA MET A 1 11.51 -7.56 27.12
C MET A 1 10.14 -7.15 26.58
N PRO A 2 10.05 -6.34 25.53
CA PRO A 2 8.76 -6.01 24.95
C PRO A 2 8.08 -7.31 24.48
N SER A 3 6.76 -7.40 24.65
CA SER A 3 5.97 -8.52 24.12
C SER A 3 6.15 -8.60 22.59
N GLY A 4 6.05 -9.77 21.97
CA GLY A 4 6.20 -9.91 20.51
C GLY A 4 5.27 -8.96 19.74
N VAL A 5 4.05 -8.72 20.24
CA VAL A 5 3.10 -7.76 19.68
C VAL A 5 3.63 -6.32 19.75
N GLY A 6 4.30 -5.95 20.85
CA GLY A 6 4.91 -4.62 20.98
C GLY A 6 6.03 -4.38 19.99
N LEU A 7 6.85 -5.42 19.70
CA LEU A 7 7.88 -5.35 18.65
C LEU A 7 7.28 -5.15 17.27
N VAL A 8 6.20 -5.88 16.94
CA VAL A 8 5.49 -5.71 15.68
C VAL A 8 4.91 -4.31 15.54
N ALA A 9 4.23 -3.81 16.59
CA ALA A 9 3.67 -2.47 16.58
C ALA A 9 4.75 -1.40 16.37
N MET A 10 5.93 -1.55 17.00
CA MET A 10 7.06 -0.66 16.79
C MET A 10 7.57 -0.70 15.34
N ALA A 11 7.75 -1.90 14.78
CA ALA A 11 8.19 -2.06 13.40
C ALA A 11 7.18 -1.46 12.40
N GLN A 12 5.89 -1.72 12.61
CA GLN A 12 4.81 -1.16 11.77
C GLN A 12 4.75 0.36 11.86
N ASN A 13 4.98 0.97 13.03
CA ASN A 13 5.03 2.43 13.17
C ASN A 13 6.17 3.04 12.34
N TRP A 14 7.37 2.43 12.39
CA TRP A 14 8.48 2.88 11.53
C TRP A 14 8.11 2.81 10.05
N VAL A 15 7.57 1.68 9.60
CA VAL A 15 7.13 1.48 8.22
C VAL A 15 6.04 2.50 7.84
N ALA A 16 5.10 2.79 8.74
CA ALA A 16 4.02 3.75 8.50
C ALA A 16 4.55 5.15 8.15
N TYR A 17 5.61 5.63 8.81
CA TYR A 17 6.24 6.91 8.44
C TYR A 17 6.74 6.89 6.99
N PHE A 18 7.42 5.82 6.58
CA PHE A 18 7.90 5.69 5.20
C PHE A 18 6.79 5.56 4.18
N VAL A 19 5.69 4.86 4.52
CA VAL A 19 4.49 4.77 3.67
C VAL A 19 3.82 6.14 3.53
N ILE A 20 3.76 6.95 4.58
CA ILE A 20 3.24 8.34 4.51
C ILE A 20 4.11 9.17 3.55
N PHE A 21 5.43 9.10 3.65
CA PHE A 21 6.34 9.77 2.71
C PHE A 21 6.19 9.23 1.28
N ALA A 22 6.08 7.90 1.12
CA ALA A 22 5.84 7.28 -0.18
C ALA A 22 4.55 7.78 -0.84
N SER A 23 3.50 7.97 -0.04
CA SER A 23 2.19 8.39 -0.54
C SER A 23 2.12 9.87 -0.90
N LEU A 24 2.97 10.75 -0.33
CA LEU A 24 3.03 12.20 -0.60
C LEU A 24 1.66 12.92 -0.66
N GLY A 25 0.66 12.44 0.10
CA GLY A 25 -0.70 12.98 0.02
C GLY A 25 -1.47 12.65 -1.26
N ILE A 26 -0.89 11.83 -2.15
CA ILE A 26 -1.51 11.40 -3.41
C ILE A 26 -2.94 10.88 -3.21
N PRO A 27 -3.27 10.03 -2.20
CA PRO A 27 -4.60 9.48 -2.09
C PRO A 27 -5.70 10.54 -2.06
N ASN A 28 -5.58 11.56 -1.23
CA ASN A 28 -6.60 12.61 -1.11
C ASN A 28 -6.73 13.48 -2.37
N TYR A 29 -5.60 13.79 -2.99
CA TYR A 29 -5.57 14.53 -4.26
C TYR A 29 -6.15 13.68 -5.39
N ALA A 30 -5.74 12.41 -5.46
CA ALA A 30 -6.14 11.48 -6.50
C ALA A 30 -7.65 11.21 -6.51
N ILE A 31 -8.28 11.05 -5.34
CA ILE A 31 -9.72 10.87 -5.22
C ILE A 31 -10.46 12.02 -5.94
N ARG A 32 -10.03 13.26 -5.70
CA ARG A 32 -10.62 14.43 -6.31
C ARG A 32 -10.41 14.50 -7.82
N GLU A 33 -9.18 14.25 -8.29
CA GLU A 33 -8.87 14.27 -9.73
C GLU A 33 -9.61 13.16 -10.50
N VAL A 34 -9.73 11.96 -9.91
CA VAL A 34 -10.51 10.86 -10.49
C VAL A 34 -12.00 11.20 -10.52
N ALA A 35 -12.56 11.80 -9.46
CA ALA A 35 -13.96 12.22 -9.43
C ALA A 35 -14.25 13.25 -10.53
N HIS A 36 -13.34 14.19 -10.79
CA HIS A 36 -13.46 15.14 -11.88
C HIS A 36 -13.35 14.51 -13.28
N ALA A 37 -12.57 13.44 -13.40
CA ALA A 37 -12.30 12.77 -14.68
C ALA A 37 -13.26 11.60 -14.97
N ARG A 38 -14.12 11.20 -14.04
CA ARG A 38 -14.91 9.96 -14.10
C ARG A 38 -15.82 9.82 -15.30
N ASP A 39 -16.32 10.94 -15.82
CA ASP A 39 -17.22 10.96 -16.99
C ASP A 39 -16.47 10.69 -18.32
N SER A 40 -15.13 10.71 -18.30
CA SER A 40 -14.27 10.43 -19.44
C SER A 40 -13.31 9.28 -19.16
N LYS A 41 -13.50 8.15 -19.83
CA LYS A 41 -12.56 7.00 -19.73
C LYS A 41 -11.11 7.38 -20.07
N ALA A 42 -10.91 8.25 -21.05
CA ALA A 42 -9.59 8.73 -21.44
C ALA A 42 -8.98 9.62 -20.34
N GLY A 43 -9.82 10.51 -19.73
CA GLY A 43 -9.43 11.35 -18.61
C GLY A 43 -9.01 10.52 -17.40
N THR A 44 -9.82 9.54 -17.00
CA THR A 44 -9.50 8.64 -15.87
C THR A 44 -8.21 7.86 -16.09
N LYS A 45 -7.99 7.33 -17.30
CA LYS A 45 -6.73 6.63 -17.64
C LYS A 45 -5.51 7.54 -17.55
N ARG A 46 -5.63 8.79 -18.01
CA ARG A 46 -4.56 9.77 -17.94
C ARG A 46 -4.22 10.09 -16.48
N VAL A 47 -5.21 10.46 -15.67
CA VAL A 47 -5.04 10.75 -14.24
C VAL A 47 -4.42 9.56 -13.52
N PHE A 48 -4.91 8.34 -13.81
CA PHE A 48 -4.36 7.11 -13.25
C PHE A 48 -2.87 6.96 -13.55
N THR A 49 -2.48 7.12 -14.82
CA THR A 49 -1.08 6.95 -15.26
C THR A 49 -0.17 8.00 -14.64
N GLU A 50 -0.61 9.25 -14.60
CA GLU A 50 0.15 10.37 -14.02
C GLU A 50 0.40 10.13 -12.53
N LEU A 51 -0.63 9.80 -11.76
CA LEU A 51 -0.54 9.64 -10.32
C LEU A 51 0.20 8.36 -9.90
N ILE A 52 0.00 7.24 -10.60
CA ILE A 52 0.73 6.01 -10.30
C ILE A 52 2.24 6.17 -10.60
N SER A 53 2.60 6.97 -11.61
CA SER A 53 4.00 7.27 -11.93
C SER A 53 4.66 8.10 -10.82
N ILE A 54 3.98 9.13 -10.30
CA ILE A 54 4.46 9.91 -9.17
C ILE A 54 4.59 9.02 -7.92
N ASN A 55 3.57 8.21 -7.64
CA ASN A 55 3.59 7.25 -6.53
C ASN A 55 4.76 6.25 -6.64
N ALA A 56 5.08 5.79 -7.84
CA ALA A 56 6.22 4.88 -8.06
C ALA A 56 7.56 5.55 -7.72
N ILE A 57 7.77 6.80 -8.13
CA ILE A 57 8.99 7.55 -7.83
C ILE A 57 9.13 7.76 -6.32
N SER A 58 8.09 8.26 -5.66
CA SER A 58 8.12 8.53 -4.22
C SER A 58 8.28 7.24 -3.40
N THR A 59 7.62 6.15 -3.81
CA THR A 59 7.77 4.83 -3.19
C THR A 59 9.19 4.30 -3.32
N THR A 60 9.84 4.49 -4.50
CA THR A 60 11.25 4.11 -4.70
C THR A 60 12.15 4.85 -3.72
N LEU A 61 11.99 6.17 -3.59
CA LEU A 61 12.79 6.97 -2.67
C LEU A 61 12.57 6.54 -1.22
N ALA A 62 11.33 6.32 -0.81
CA ALA A 62 10.99 5.84 0.52
C ALA A 62 11.58 4.44 0.79
N ALA A 63 11.52 3.52 -0.17
CA ALA A 63 12.08 2.18 -0.05
C ALA A 63 13.60 2.21 0.11
N ILE A 64 14.30 3.04 -0.67
CA ILE A 64 15.76 3.22 -0.56
C ILE A 64 16.11 3.78 0.83
N ALA A 65 15.39 4.81 1.28
CA ALA A 65 15.62 5.41 2.59
C ALA A 65 15.34 4.41 3.74
N TYR A 66 14.28 3.62 3.62
CA TYR A 66 13.98 2.56 4.59
C TYR A 66 15.06 1.48 4.63
N CYS A 67 15.52 1.01 3.48
CA CYS A 67 16.63 0.05 3.40
C CYS A 67 17.89 0.62 4.04
N ALA A 68 18.26 1.86 3.72
CA ALA A 68 19.42 2.50 4.34
C ALA A 68 19.28 2.56 5.87
N MET A 69 18.10 2.90 6.39
CA MET A 69 17.82 2.95 7.83
C MET A 69 18.03 1.58 8.50
N ILE A 70 17.52 0.50 7.91
CA ILE A 70 17.67 -0.86 8.48
C ILE A 70 19.15 -1.25 8.63
N PHE A 71 19.97 -0.89 7.66
CA PHE A 71 21.39 -1.28 7.68
C PHE A 71 22.26 -0.37 8.56
N VAL A 72 21.89 0.92 8.68
CA VAL A 72 22.66 1.91 9.44
C VAL A 72 22.37 1.82 10.94
N VAL A 73 21.10 1.61 11.33
CA VAL A 73 20.70 1.66 12.74
C VAL A 73 20.89 0.28 13.40
N PRO A 74 21.80 0.15 14.40
CA PRO A 74 22.11 -1.15 15.01
C PRO A 74 20.92 -1.86 15.65
N ASN A 75 19.99 -1.11 16.26
CA ASN A 75 18.83 -1.65 16.96
C ASN A 75 17.87 -2.45 16.06
N PHE A 76 17.90 -2.22 14.74
CA PHE A 76 17.06 -2.98 13.80
C PHE A 76 17.65 -4.34 13.44
N LYS A 77 18.97 -4.52 13.66
CA LYS A 77 19.66 -5.79 13.35
C LYS A 77 19.22 -6.94 14.25
N GLU A 78 18.81 -6.65 15.49
CA GLU A 78 18.36 -7.69 16.43
C GLU A 78 17.08 -8.39 15.96
N ASN A 79 16.19 -7.66 15.23
CA ASN A 79 14.93 -8.18 14.72
C ASN A 79 14.80 -7.95 13.21
N LEU A 80 15.90 -8.15 12.47
CA LEU A 80 16.00 -7.82 11.05
C LEU A 80 14.89 -8.45 10.21
N VAL A 81 14.56 -9.71 10.45
CA VAL A 81 13.50 -10.42 9.72
C VAL A 81 12.14 -9.71 9.87
N LEU A 82 11.82 -9.25 11.08
CA LEU A 82 10.58 -8.53 11.35
C LEU A 82 10.52 -7.20 10.56
N TYR A 83 11.62 -6.43 10.58
CA TYR A 83 11.67 -5.16 9.84
C TYR A 83 11.61 -5.36 8.33
N ILE A 84 12.24 -6.40 7.78
CA ILE A 84 12.15 -6.74 6.35
C ILE A 84 10.70 -7.11 5.99
N VAL A 85 10.05 -7.96 6.78
CA VAL A 85 8.66 -8.37 6.56
C VAL A 85 7.74 -7.14 6.58
N CYS A 86 7.82 -6.32 7.63
CA CYS A 86 7.00 -5.09 7.72
C CYS A 86 7.29 -4.12 6.56
N GLY A 87 8.56 -3.99 6.16
CA GLY A 87 9.01 -3.16 5.03
C GLY A 87 8.39 -3.57 3.70
N GLY A 88 7.95 -4.82 3.56
CA GLY A 88 7.16 -5.28 2.41
C GLY A 88 5.93 -4.40 2.14
N SER A 89 5.34 -3.77 3.17
CA SER A 89 4.23 -2.84 3.00
C SER A 89 4.60 -1.59 2.18
N ILE A 90 5.86 -1.14 2.21
CA ILE A 90 6.34 -0.03 1.39
C ILE A 90 6.35 -0.44 -0.07
N LEU A 91 6.81 -1.67 -0.37
CA LEU A 91 6.81 -2.19 -1.75
C LEU A 91 5.39 -2.37 -2.28
N LEU A 92 4.45 -2.79 -1.42
CA LEU A 92 3.04 -2.92 -1.79
C LEU A 92 2.38 -1.56 -2.13
N ASN A 93 2.98 -0.44 -1.72
CA ASN A 93 2.48 0.89 -2.08
C ASN A 93 2.61 1.19 -3.59
N TYR A 94 3.48 0.50 -4.35
CA TYR A 94 3.54 0.63 -5.81
C TYR A 94 2.22 0.30 -6.49
N ILE A 95 1.48 -0.66 -5.94
CA ILE A 95 0.21 -1.15 -6.48
C ILE A 95 -0.99 -0.72 -5.64
N ASN A 96 -0.80 0.25 -4.75
CA ASN A 96 -1.88 0.82 -3.95
C ASN A 96 -2.68 1.81 -4.79
N VAL A 97 -3.86 1.37 -5.23
CA VAL A 97 -4.76 2.12 -6.11
C VAL A 97 -6.17 2.28 -5.51
N ASP A 98 -6.30 2.19 -4.18
CA ASP A 98 -7.57 2.34 -3.48
C ASP A 98 -8.28 3.65 -3.80
N TRP A 99 -7.52 4.72 -3.98
CA TRP A 99 -8.00 6.06 -4.29
C TRP A 99 -8.81 6.13 -5.59
N ILE A 100 -8.56 5.22 -6.56
CA ILE A 100 -9.33 5.23 -7.82
C ILE A 100 -10.78 4.79 -7.59
N TYR A 101 -10.99 3.77 -6.75
CA TYR A 101 -12.34 3.28 -6.42
C TYR A 101 -13.10 4.27 -5.57
N GLN A 102 -12.40 4.98 -4.68
CA GLN A 102 -13.01 6.07 -3.89
C GLN A 102 -13.42 7.23 -4.80
N GLY A 103 -12.60 7.61 -5.79
CA GLY A 103 -12.93 8.65 -6.76
C GLY A 103 -14.04 8.26 -7.73
N LEU A 104 -14.19 6.96 -8.02
CA LEU A 104 -15.29 6.40 -8.80
C LEU A 104 -16.55 6.13 -7.97
N GLU A 105 -16.50 6.35 -6.65
CA GLU A 105 -17.58 6.06 -5.69
C GLU A 105 -17.99 4.57 -5.63
N ASP A 106 -17.08 3.65 -6.01
CA ASP A 106 -17.31 2.20 -5.94
C ASP A 106 -17.03 1.64 -4.54
N TYR A 107 -17.77 2.16 -3.56
CA TYR A 107 -17.63 1.76 -2.15
C TYR A 107 -18.08 0.34 -1.89
N SER A 108 -19.00 -0.18 -2.70
CA SER A 108 -19.47 -1.58 -2.58
C SER A 108 -18.33 -2.55 -2.81
N PHE A 109 -17.53 -2.34 -3.86
CA PHE A 109 -16.34 -3.15 -4.13
C PHE A 109 -15.33 -3.07 -2.98
N ILE A 110 -15.04 -1.85 -2.50
CA ILE A 110 -14.09 -1.64 -1.39
C ILE A 110 -14.55 -2.40 -0.13
N ALA A 111 -15.84 -2.31 0.21
CA ALA A 111 -16.39 -2.94 1.41
C ALA A 111 -16.32 -4.47 1.33
N VAL A 112 -16.83 -5.07 0.24
CA VAL A 112 -16.85 -6.53 0.07
C VAL A 112 -15.43 -7.11 0.05
N ARG A 113 -14.54 -6.54 -0.74
CA ARG A 113 -13.13 -6.94 -0.82
C ARG A 113 -12.46 -6.89 0.56
N SER A 114 -12.57 -5.75 1.25
CA SER A 114 -11.92 -5.55 2.55
C SER A 114 -12.48 -6.51 3.60
N PHE A 115 -13.77 -6.80 3.56
CA PHE A 115 -14.41 -7.76 4.44
C PHE A 115 -13.85 -9.18 4.23
N ILE A 116 -13.77 -9.62 2.96
CA ILE A 116 -13.21 -10.94 2.62
C ILE A 116 -11.76 -11.06 3.09
N VAL A 117 -10.92 -10.06 2.78
CA VAL A 117 -9.51 -10.07 3.18
C VAL A 117 -9.36 -10.10 4.70
N LYS A 118 -10.18 -9.35 5.44
CA LYS A 118 -10.18 -9.38 6.92
C LYS A 118 -10.56 -10.75 7.48
N LEU A 119 -11.57 -11.40 6.91
CA LEU A 119 -11.97 -12.76 7.34
C LEU A 119 -10.85 -13.76 7.09
N VAL A 120 -10.25 -13.74 5.90
CA VAL A 120 -9.12 -14.62 5.56
C VAL A 120 -7.93 -14.37 6.49
N SER A 121 -7.60 -13.10 6.75
CA SER A 121 -6.51 -12.74 7.66
C SER A 121 -6.79 -13.19 9.09
N LEU A 122 -8.03 -13.04 9.55
CA LEU A 122 -8.43 -13.52 10.89
C LEU A 122 -8.29 -15.03 11.01
N ALA A 123 -8.76 -15.78 10.00
CA ALA A 123 -8.60 -17.24 9.97
C ALA A 123 -7.11 -17.63 9.97
N ALA A 124 -6.28 -16.94 9.17
CA ALA A 124 -4.85 -17.17 9.14
C ALA A 124 -4.18 -16.90 10.50
N LEU A 125 -4.59 -15.86 11.22
CA LEU A 125 -4.09 -15.59 12.57
C LEU A 125 -4.35 -16.75 13.52
N PHE A 126 -5.55 -17.31 13.54
CA PHE A 126 -5.87 -18.46 14.39
C PHE A 126 -5.09 -19.73 14.04
N VAL A 127 -4.72 -19.90 12.78
CA VAL A 127 -3.96 -21.08 12.31
C VAL A 127 -2.48 -20.95 12.60
N PHE A 128 -1.88 -19.78 12.32
CA PHE A 128 -0.42 -19.60 12.31
C PHE A 128 0.13 -18.94 13.56
N VAL A 129 -0.67 -18.17 14.31
CA VAL A 129 -0.19 -17.46 15.51
C VAL A 129 -0.73 -18.17 16.75
N ARG A 130 0.09 -19.05 17.33
CA ARG A 130 -0.28 -19.86 18.49
C ARG A 130 0.50 -19.54 19.75
N SER A 131 1.64 -18.86 19.60
CA SER A 131 2.53 -18.51 20.70
C SER A 131 3.01 -17.06 20.61
N GLN A 132 3.57 -16.54 21.70
CA GLN A 132 4.16 -15.20 21.72
C GLN A 132 5.38 -15.06 20.80
N ASN A 133 6.01 -16.16 20.41
CA ASN A 133 7.16 -16.17 19.51
C ASN A 133 6.78 -16.08 18.04
N ASP A 134 5.49 -16.23 17.72
CA ASP A 134 4.97 -16.21 16.34
C ASP A 134 4.70 -14.79 15.84
N TYR A 135 5.31 -13.77 16.46
CA TYR A 135 5.11 -12.37 16.14
C TYR A 135 5.49 -12.02 14.68
N VAL A 136 6.44 -12.74 14.09
CA VAL A 136 6.80 -12.55 12.67
C VAL A 136 5.67 -13.02 11.77
N TRP A 137 5.01 -14.16 12.09
CA TRP A 137 3.82 -14.61 11.36
C TRP A 137 2.66 -13.62 11.47
N TYR A 138 2.48 -13.05 12.66
CA TYR A 138 1.49 -11.98 12.86
C TYR A 138 1.75 -10.78 11.94
N ALA A 139 3.00 -10.31 11.85
CA ALA A 139 3.40 -9.23 10.96
C ALA A 139 3.20 -9.61 9.49
N LEU A 140 3.62 -10.82 9.10
CA LEU A 140 3.51 -11.32 7.72
C LEU A 140 2.05 -11.39 7.25
N ILE A 141 1.13 -11.89 8.08
CA ILE A 141 -0.30 -11.95 7.77
C ILE A 141 -0.84 -10.54 7.53
N GLY A 142 -0.42 -9.54 8.34
CA GLY A 142 -0.80 -8.15 8.13
C GLY A 142 -0.33 -7.59 6.78
N VAL A 143 0.92 -7.85 6.41
CA VAL A 143 1.48 -7.43 5.11
C VAL A 143 0.79 -8.15 3.95
N CYS A 144 0.55 -9.47 4.09
CA CYS A 144 -0.20 -10.26 3.10
C CYS A 144 -1.63 -9.72 2.91
N ALA A 145 -2.28 -9.27 3.97
CA ALA A 145 -3.61 -8.66 3.88
C ALA A 145 -3.61 -7.39 3.03
N ILE A 146 -2.59 -6.53 3.19
CA ILE A 146 -2.39 -5.35 2.33
C ILE A 146 -2.17 -5.79 0.88
N GLY A 147 -1.29 -6.78 0.67
CA GLY A 147 -1.00 -7.32 -0.66
C GLY A 147 -2.24 -7.88 -1.36
N LEU A 148 -3.04 -8.68 -0.66
CA LEU A 148 -4.28 -9.24 -1.19
C LEU A 148 -5.27 -8.14 -1.59
N ASN A 149 -5.46 -7.11 -0.73
CA ASN A 149 -6.29 -5.97 -1.09
C ASN A 149 -5.82 -5.31 -2.39
N ASN A 150 -4.52 -5.07 -2.53
CA ASN A 150 -3.95 -4.43 -3.72
C ASN A 150 -4.07 -5.31 -4.97
N ILE A 151 -3.89 -6.63 -4.84
CA ILE A 151 -4.07 -7.58 -5.96
C ILE A 151 -5.51 -7.57 -6.44
N PHE A 152 -6.49 -7.61 -5.54
CA PHE A 152 -7.91 -7.50 -5.91
C PHE A 152 -8.22 -6.18 -6.59
N ASN A 153 -7.61 -5.07 -6.16
CA ASN A 153 -7.74 -3.77 -6.81
C ASN A 153 -7.24 -3.81 -8.26
N VAL A 154 -6.02 -4.26 -8.45
CA VAL A 154 -5.43 -4.34 -9.80
C VAL A 154 -6.26 -5.27 -10.70
N GLY A 155 -6.72 -6.41 -10.17
CA GLY A 155 -7.61 -7.31 -10.90
C GLY A 155 -8.94 -6.66 -11.32
N HIS A 156 -9.52 -5.83 -10.47
CA HIS A 156 -10.77 -5.13 -10.79
C HIS A 156 -10.56 -3.98 -11.79
N LEU A 157 -9.40 -3.30 -11.77
CA LEU A 157 -9.06 -2.27 -12.78
C LEU A 157 -9.10 -2.83 -14.20
N HIS A 158 -8.67 -4.07 -14.40
CA HIS A 158 -8.78 -4.73 -15.70
C HIS A 158 -10.23 -4.86 -16.19
N LYS A 159 -11.18 -5.14 -15.29
CA LYS A 159 -12.61 -5.22 -15.63
C LYS A 159 -13.18 -3.84 -15.99
N LEU A 160 -12.70 -2.78 -15.37
CA LEU A 160 -13.10 -1.41 -15.65
C LEU A 160 -12.41 -0.86 -16.92
N ASN A 161 -11.51 -1.63 -17.56
CA ASN A 161 -10.68 -1.18 -18.67
C ASN A 161 -9.86 0.09 -18.34
N ILE A 162 -9.49 0.27 -17.08
CA ILE A 162 -8.59 1.32 -16.64
C ILE A 162 -7.19 0.72 -16.60
N GLY A 163 -6.33 1.16 -17.50
CA GLY A 163 -4.94 0.73 -17.60
C GLY A 163 -4.02 1.92 -17.84
N LEU A 164 -2.72 1.67 -17.91
CA LEU A 164 -1.73 2.70 -18.23
C LEU A 164 -2.00 3.27 -19.63
N GLY A 165 -2.13 4.58 -19.72
CA GLY A 165 -2.28 5.31 -20.98
C GLY A 165 -1.18 6.35 -21.11
N PHE A 166 -0.23 6.13 -22.03
CA PHE A 166 0.95 6.99 -22.19
C PHE A 166 0.73 8.20 -23.12
N SER A 167 -0.52 8.56 -23.42
CA SER A 167 -0.85 9.70 -24.28
C SER A 167 -0.88 10.99 -23.45
N ASN A 168 -0.02 11.95 -23.80
CA ASN A 168 0.05 13.31 -23.22
C ASN A 168 0.13 13.38 -21.68
N ILE A 169 1.17 12.77 -21.10
CA ILE A 169 1.44 12.80 -19.66
C ILE A 169 1.98 14.17 -19.26
N GLU A 170 1.31 14.86 -18.32
CA GLU A 170 1.72 16.15 -17.76
C GLU A 170 1.99 16.04 -16.26
N LEU A 171 3.07 15.36 -15.86
CA LEU A 171 3.44 15.19 -14.44
C LEU A 171 3.59 16.51 -13.69
N LYS A 172 4.06 17.57 -14.37
CA LYS A 172 4.27 18.90 -13.75
C LYS A 172 2.99 19.54 -13.24
N LYS A 173 1.83 19.15 -13.73
CA LYS A 173 0.53 19.68 -13.30
C LYS A 173 0.19 19.28 -11.86
N HIS A 174 0.70 18.13 -11.40
CA HIS A 174 0.40 17.54 -10.11
C HIS A 174 1.44 17.87 -9.01
N ILE A 175 2.52 18.60 -9.36
CA ILE A 175 3.64 18.92 -8.44
C ILE A 175 3.57 20.38 -7.95
N LYS A 176 2.45 21.07 -8.13
CA LYS A 176 2.28 22.44 -7.63
C LYS A 176 1.73 22.49 -6.24
#